data_902d0d59c8ea018f3aa949342e9b2607
#
_entry.id   902d0d59c8ea018f3aa949342e9b2607
#
_cell.length_a   1.000
_cell.length_b   1.000
_cell.length_c   1.000
_cell.angle_alpha   90.00
_cell.angle_beta   90.00
_cell.angle_gamma   90.00
#
_symmetry.space_group_name_H-M   'P 1'
#
loop_
_entity.id
_entity.type
_entity.pdbx_description
1 polymer ?
#
loop_
_entity_poly.entity_id
_entity_poly.type
_entity_poly.pdbx_seq_one_letter_code
_entity_poly.pdbx_strand_id
1 'polypeptide(L)'
;MKLPFVSTLTFRYLCHYEDKIRFGVAKPETGFPFVSALTFSYLWELFYFLSVMKRGFIYTILLLSILLGSCNHHDTEKAEILYQNGVEMEKRYMPDSAVIFYHKALKRLNESNDNELKSKIYNQLGDLLLEHNIYETARSAYQQALYVSKELEDKSNLSHAYRGIGKYHFLYKDRDSAFYYFEKPLGFFPEIKNREERSSVYNNLTSAYKLKNDIKSALECNAKALSLTNDEVKRLRNYAVRGQLFAMQMQYDSALFYLEQASCSEEKSVKASAYFKLADLPEKSGITDSMKYRYLQEAYRLSDSIENMAVSHQIDRQEQIRITSDLKEQSHIRLIVSITVSIIVVLLLS
;
A
#
# COMPACT_ATOMS: atom_id res chain seq x y z
N MET A 1 -12.71 22.73 28.70
CA MET A 1 -13.76 23.75 28.88
C MET A 1 -14.37 23.55 30.24
N LYS A 2 -14.14 24.52 31.18
CA LYS A 2 -14.65 24.49 32.54
C LYS A 2 -16.14 24.83 32.52
N LEU A 3 -16.98 23.92 32.97
CA LEU A 3 -18.39 24.20 33.24
C LEU A 3 -18.50 25.14 34.42
N PRO A 4 -19.40 26.13 34.40
CA PRO A 4 -19.44 27.18 35.41
C PRO A 4 -19.96 26.62 36.76
N PHE A 5 -19.29 27.03 37.80
CA PHE A 5 -19.44 26.70 39.22
C PHE A 5 -20.75 27.22 39.89
N VAL A 6 -21.75 27.57 39.10
CA VAL A 6 -22.99 28.21 39.54
C VAL A 6 -24.09 27.22 39.99
N SER A 7 -23.94 25.91 39.67
CA SER A 7 -25.02 24.96 39.89
C SER A 7 -25.08 24.33 41.28
N THR A 8 -23.98 24.34 42.05
CA THR A 8 -23.95 23.68 43.39
C THR A 8 -24.37 24.59 44.55
N LEU A 9 -24.19 25.88 44.41
CA LEU A 9 -24.61 26.84 45.46
C LEU A 9 -26.13 27.10 45.43
N THR A 10 -26.69 27.22 44.22
CA THR A 10 -28.16 27.36 44.05
C THR A 10 -28.90 26.08 44.47
N PHE A 11 -28.30 24.89 44.27
CA PHE A 11 -28.89 23.64 44.68
C PHE A 11 -28.95 23.46 46.20
N ARG A 12 -27.90 23.85 46.92
CA ARG A 12 -27.86 23.84 48.41
C ARG A 12 -28.82 24.83 49.03
N TYR A 13 -29.02 25.99 48.40
CA TYR A 13 -29.97 26.99 48.88
C TYR A 13 -31.43 26.54 48.74
N LEU A 14 -31.76 25.91 47.64
CA LEU A 14 -33.11 25.40 47.37
C LEU A 14 -33.48 24.21 48.28
N CYS A 15 -32.60 23.26 48.51
CA CYS A 15 -32.84 22.17 49.45
C CYS A 15 -33.02 22.66 50.89
N HIS A 16 -32.27 23.66 51.30
CA HIS A 16 -32.38 24.25 52.65
C HIS A 16 -33.68 25.05 52.85
N TYR A 17 -34.28 25.53 51.75
CA TYR A 17 -35.55 26.30 51.78
C TYR A 17 -36.77 25.32 51.79
N GLU A 18 -36.69 24.21 51.11
CA GLU A 18 -37.72 23.16 51.12
C GLU A 18 -37.88 22.53 52.49
N ASP A 19 -36.80 22.23 53.20
CA ASP A 19 -36.83 21.73 54.56
C ASP A 19 -37.46 22.71 55.56
N LYS A 20 -37.24 24.03 55.37
CA LYS A 20 -37.86 25.07 56.23
C LYS A 20 -39.36 25.21 55.99
N ILE A 21 -39.86 25.02 54.78
CA ILE A 21 -41.29 25.08 54.47
C ILE A 21 -41.99 23.81 54.99
N ARG A 22 -41.35 22.65 54.93
CA ARG A 22 -41.88 21.36 55.42
C ARG A 22 -42.05 21.31 56.93
N PHE A 23 -41.26 22.07 57.68
CA PHE A 23 -41.32 22.10 59.15
C PHE A 23 -42.05 23.32 59.72
N GLY A 24 -42.76 24.11 58.92
CA GLY A 24 -43.65 25.17 59.41
C GLY A 24 -42.95 26.37 60.05
N VAL A 25 -41.66 26.61 59.82
CA VAL A 25 -40.85 27.60 60.56
C VAL A 25 -40.72 28.95 59.86
N ALA A 26 -41.28 29.17 58.66
CA ALA A 26 -41.21 30.43 57.96
C ALA A 26 -42.61 30.90 57.43
N LYS A 27 -43.11 32.01 57.96
CA LYS A 27 -44.20 32.77 57.33
C LYS A 27 -43.65 33.55 56.17
N PRO A 28 -44.35 33.65 55.03
CA PRO A 28 -43.88 34.40 53.86
C PRO A 28 -44.16 35.90 54.06
N GLU A 29 -43.18 36.64 54.45
CA GLU A 29 -43.15 38.08 54.30
C GLU A 29 -42.23 38.44 53.17
N THR A 30 -42.77 38.59 51.96
CA THR A 30 -42.38 39.48 50.85
C THR A 30 -43.02 39.00 49.58
N GLY A 31 -43.63 39.95 48.87
CA GLY A 31 -44.52 39.76 47.69
C GLY A 31 -43.84 39.25 46.43
N PHE A 32 -43.52 37.98 46.37
CA PHE A 32 -43.30 37.25 45.13
C PHE A 32 -44.55 36.48 44.74
N PRO A 33 -44.96 36.49 43.46
CA PRO A 33 -46.15 35.77 43.05
C PRO A 33 -45.96 34.27 43.36
N PHE A 34 -46.98 33.73 44.01
CA PHE A 34 -47.12 32.33 44.43
C PHE A 34 -47.03 31.41 43.19
N VAL A 35 -45.85 31.00 42.76
CA VAL A 35 -45.68 29.89 41.82
C VAL A 35 -46.01 28.66 42.64
N SER A 36 -47.17 28.07 42.38
CA SER A 36 -47.69 26.94 43.13
C SER A 36 -46.67 25.80 43.11
N ALA A 37 -46.54 25.06 44.25
CA ALA A 37 -45.62 23.89 44.38
C ALA A 37 -45.83 22.87 43.25
N LEU A 38 -47.00 22.86 42.60
CA LEU A 38 -47.34 22.09 41.41
C LEU A 38 -46.53 22.51 40.19
N THR A 39 -46.31 23.82 39.93
CA THR A 39 -45.50 24.30 38.78
C THR A 39 -44.04 23.99 38.93
N PHE A 40 -43.54 23.94 40.17
CA PHE A 40 -42.14 23.59 40.43
C PHE A 40 -41.87 22.09 40.25
N SER A 41 -42.84 21.25 40.66
CA SER A 41 -42.81 19.80 40.41
C SER A 41 -42.79 19.51 38.91
N TYR A 42 -43.63 20.17 38.10
CA TYR A 42 -43.66 19.99 36.64
C TYR A 42 -42.39 20.48 35.96
N LEU A 43 -41.82 21.57 36.41
CA LEU A 43 -40.53 22.09 35.91
C LEU A 43 -39.35 21.15 36.27
N TRP A 44 -39.39 20.54 37.45
CA TRP A 44 -38.40 19.55 37.90
C TRP A 44 -38.50 18.26 37.09
N GLU A 45 -39.67 17.72 36.88
CA GLU A 45 -39.90 16.53 36.04
C GLU A 45 -39.49 16.81 34.59
N LEU A 46 -39.81 17.98 34.04
CA LEU A 46 -39.40 18.38 32.71
C LEU A 46 -37.87 18.48 32.60
N PHE A 47 -37.21 19.06 33.60
CA PHE A 47 -35.75 19.18 33.65
C PHE A 47 -35.07 17.83 33.79
N TYR A 48 -35.61 16.95 34.62
CA TYR A 48 -35.16 15.56 34.76
C TYR A 48 -35.35 14.79 33.47
N PHE A 49 -36.54 14.87 32.84
CA PHE A 49 -36.83 14.27 31.55
C PHE A 49 -35.90 14.75 30.43
N LEU A 50 -35.65 16.04 30.34
CA LEU A 50 -34.71 16.62 29.37
C LEU A 50 -33.25 16.20 29.64
N SER A 51 -32.86 16.05 30.89
CA SER A 51 -31.52 15.58 31.26
C SER A 51 -31.31 14.10 30.92
N VAL A 52 -32.33 13.26 31.12
CA VAL A 52 -32.33 11.83 30.72
C VAL A 52 -32.34 11.67 29.22
N MET A 53 -33.17 12.47 28.52
CA MET A 53 -33.19 12.51 27.05
C MET A 53 -31.84 12.95 26.47
N LYS A 54 -31.19 13.97 27.05
CA LYS A 54 -29.84 14.38 26.63
C LYS A 54 -28.79 13.29 26.83
N ARG A 55 -28.85 12.58 27.97
CA ARG A 55 -27.94 11.44 28.23
C ARG A 55 -28.24 10.27 27.27
N GLY A 56 -29.49 9.93 27.03
CA GLY A 56 -29.92 8.94 26.07
C GLY A 56 -29.41 9.27 24.65
N PHE A 57 -29.55 10.52 24.23
CA PHE A 57 -29.08 10.98 22.93
C PHE A 57 -27.54 10.92 22.79
N ILE A 58 -26.80 11.25 23.84
CA ILE A 58 -25.34 11.13 23.88
C ILE A 58 -24.90 9.66 23.80
N TYR A 59 -25.60 8.76 24.53
CA TYR A 59 -25.32 7.32 24.46
C TYR A 59 -25.64 6.72 23.10
N THR A 60 -26.74 7.16 22.46
CA THR A 60 -27.07 6.71 21.09
C THR A 60 -26.03 7.18 20.04
N ILE A 61 -25.55 8.42 20.16
CA ILE A 61 -24.48 8.94 19.28
C ILE A 61 -23.17 8.17 19.54
N LEU A 62 -22.81 7.91 20.80
CA LEU A 62 -21.63 7.12 21.16
C LEU A 62 -21.73 5.67 20.64
N LEU A 63 -22.89 5.05 20.79
CA LEU A 63 -23.14 3.69 20.28
C LEU A 63 -23.08 3.65 18.75
N LEU A 64 -23.66 4.66 18.09
CA LEU A 64 -23.60 4.80 16.63
C LEU A 64 -22.17 5.03 16.15
N SER A 65 -21.37 5.84 16.85
CA SER A 65 -19.96 6.06 16.51
C SER A 65 -19.10 4.80 16.70
N ILE A 66 -19.39 3.99 17.72
CA ILE A 66 -18.71 2.70 17.93
C ILE A 66 -19.10 1.70 16.83
N LEU A 67 -20.38 1.63 16.44
CA LEU A 67 -20.84 0.76 15.37
C LEU A 67 -20.25 1.16 14.01
N LEU A 68 -20.21 2.46 13.70
CA LEU A 68 -19.61 2.97 12.46
C LEU A 68 -18.09 2.78 12.45
N GLY A 69 -17.40 2.95 13.59
CA GLY A 69 -15.98 2.68 13.72
C GLY A 69 -15.64 1.19 13.56
N SER A 70 -16.52 0.29 14.04
CA SER A 70 -16.35 -1.16 13.89
C SER A 70 -16.49 -1.63 12.44
N CYS A 71 -17.39 -1.02 11.65
CA CYS A 71 -17.53 -1.33 10.22
C CYS A 71 -16.27 -0.94 9.44
N ASN A 72 -15.72 0.25 9.68
CA ASN A 72 -14.50 0.70 9.00
C ASN A 72 -13.29 -0.19 9.26
N HIS A 73 -13.09 -0.64 10.50
CA HIS A 73 -11.97 -1.52 10.87
C HIS A 73 -12.06 -2.88 10.16
N HIS A 74 -13.26 -3.42 10.03
CA HIS A 74 -13.49 -4.73 9.40
C HIS A 74 -13.22 -4.69 7.88
N ASP A 75 -13.52 -3.59 7.22
CA ASP A 75 -13.26 -3.44 5.77
C ASP A 75 -11.77 -3.21 5.48
N THR A 76 -11.04 -2.52 6.35
CA THR A 76 -9.58 -2.39 6.26
C THR A 76 -8.88 -3.75 6.43
N GLU A 77 -9.27 -4.54 7.43
CA GLU A 77 -8.71 -5.88 7.66
C GLU A 77 -8.94 -6.80 6.44
N LYS A 78 -10.14 -6.78 5.88
CA LYS A 78 -10.44 -7.52 4.64
C LYS A 78 -9.63 -7.04 3.44
N ALA A 79 -9.41 -5.73 3.34
CA ALA A 79 -8.61 -5.16 2.27
C ALA A 79 -7.13 -5.57 2.40
N GLU A 80 -6.57 -5.60 3.62
CA GLU A 80 -5.21 -6.10 3.86
C GLU A 80 -5.07 -7.58 3.49
N ILE A 81 -6.04 -8.44 3.85
CA ILE A 81 -6.04 -9.84 3.45
C ILE A 81 -6.06 -9.97 1.91
N LEU A 82 -6.88 -9.19 1.23
CA LEU A 82 -6.92 -9.18 -0.23
C LEU A 82 -5.61 -8.69 -0.83
N TYR A 83 -4.98 -7.67 -0.25
CA TYR A 83 -3.66 -7.20 -0.66
C TYR A 83 -2.61 -8.30 -0.52
N GLN A 84 -2.54 -8.98 0.63
CA GLN A 84 -1.60 -10.08 0.87
C GLN A 84 -1.82 -11.24 -0.11
N ASN A 85 -3.08 -11.56 -0.42
CA ASN A 85 -3.40 -12.55 -1.47
C ASN A 85 -2.87 -12.11 -2.84
N GLY A 86 -2.95 -10.83 -3.17
CA GLY A 86 -2.37 -10.27 -4.39
C GLY A 86 -0.84 -10.46 -4.43
N VAL A 87 -0.15 -10.12 -3.34
CA VAL A 87 1.31 -10.32 -3.19
C VAL A 87 1.68 -11.81 -3.33
N GLU A 88 0.88 -12.71 -2.76
CA GLU A 88 1.11 -14.15 -2.91
C GLU A 88 0.93 -14.62 -4.35
N MET A 89 -0.04 -14.05 -5.08
CA MET A 89 -0.21 -14.36 -6.52
C MET A 89 0.98 -13.85 -7.35
N GLU A 90 1.55 -12.69 -7.04
CA GLU A 90 2.79 -12.23 -7.68
C GLU A 90 3.93 -13.23 -7.48
N LYS A 91 4.16 -13.69 -6.24
CA LYS A 91 5.19 -14.69 -5.93
C LYS A 91 4.99 -16.01 -6.69
N ARG A 92 3.74 -16.35 -7.00
CA ARG A 92 3.37 -17.51 -7.82
C ARG A 92 3.37 -17.25 -9.32
N TYR A 93 3.88 -16.10 -9.75
CA TYR A 93 3.88 -15.69 -11.17
C TYR A 93 2.48 -15.69 -11.81
N MET A 94 1.46 -15.25 -11.06
CA MET A 94 0.06 -15.15 -11.49
C MET A 94 -0.41 -13.69 -11.54
N PRO A 95 0.12 -12.86 -12.45
CA PRO A 95 -0.08 -11.41 -12.45
C PRO A 95 -1.55 -10.99 -12.61
N ASP A 96 -2.34 -11.67 -13.45
CA ASP A 96 -3.75 -11.35 -13.65
C ASP A 96 -4.55 -11.55 -12.35
N SER A 97 -4.23 -12.62 -11.61
CA SER A 97 -4.86 -12.88 -10.32
C SER A 97 -4.45 -11.83 -9.28
N ALA A 98 -3.18 -11.41 -9.27
CA ALA A 98 -2.69 -10.35 -8.40
C ALA A 98 -3.42 -9.04 -8.68
N VAL A 99 -3.55 -8.63 -9.94
CA VAL A 99 -4.31 -7.43 -10.36
C VAL A 99 -5.76 -7.49 -9.85
N ILE A 100 -6.43 -8.64 -9.99
CA ILE A 100 -7.81 -8.82 -9.50
C ILE A 100 -7.89 -8.63 -7.99
N PHE A 101 -6.95 -9.21 -7.23
CA PHE A 101 -6.91 -9.07 -5.77
C PHE A 101 -6.63 -7.63 -5.34
N TYR A 102 -5.71 -6.92 -6.00
CA TYR A 102 -5.43 -5.51 -5.73
C TYR A 102 -6.65 -4.63 -6.01
N HIS A 103 -7.37 -4.83 -7.12
CA HIS A 103 -8.60 -4.09 -7.38
C HIS A 103 -9.71 -4.39 -6.37
N LYS A 104 -9.84 -5.65 -5.91
CA LYS A 104 -10.78 -6.00 -4.84
C LYS A 104 -10.41 -5.31 -3.52
N ALA A 105 -9.14 -5.25 -3.18
CA ALA A 105 -8.66 -4.53 -2.00
C ALA A 105 -8.96 -3.03 -2.09
N LEU A 106 -8.63 -2.39 -3.22
CA LEU A 106 -8.92 -0.98 -3.49
C LEU A 106 -10.43 -0.67 -3.40
N LYS A 107 -11.28 -1.58 -3.90
CA LYS A 107 -12.74 -1.43 -3.81
C LYS A 107 -13.21 -1.39 -2.35
N ARG A 108 -12.66 -2.27 -1.47
CA ARG A 108 -12.95 -2.25 -0.04
C ARG A 108 -12.48 -0.96 0.64
N LEU A 109 -11.32 -0.46 0.25
CA LEU A 109 -10.74 0.77 0.79
C LEU A 109 -11.47 2.06 0.32
N ASN A 110 -12.29 2.00 -0.70
CA ASN A 110 -13.14 3.15 -1.07
C ASN A 110 -14.23 3.42 -0.04
N GLU A 111 -14.61 2.40 0.74
CA GLU A 111 -15.59 2.47 1.83
C GLU A 111 -14.91 2.77 3.18
N SER A 112 -13.58 2.61 3.28
CA SER A 112 -12.75 2.92 4.44
C SER A 112 -11.77 4.05 4.13
N ASN A 113 -11.37 4.82 5.15
CA ASN A 113 -10.42 5.93 5.00
C ASN A 113 -8.95 5.51 5.17
N ASP A 114 -8.60 4.23 4.94
CA ASP A 114 -7.22 3.78 5.00
C ASP A 114 -6.46 4.14 3.71
N ASN A 115 -6.01 5.37 3.68
CA ASN A 115 -5.26 5.89 2.54
C ASN A 115 -3.81 5.37 2.49
N GLU A 116 -3.23 4.90 3.61
CA GLU A 116 -1.87 4.35 3.63
C GLU A 116 -1.81 3.03 2.84
N LEU A 117 -2.69 2.09 3.17
CA LEU A 117 -2.81 0.83 2.44
C LEU A 117 -3.20 1.06 0.97
N LYS A 118 -4.08 2.02 0.70
CA LYS A 118 -4.48 2.40 -0.66
C LYS A 118 -3.31 2.87 -1.52
N SER A 119 -2.45 3.73 -0.95
CA SER A 119 -1.24 4.20 -1.61
C SER A 119 -0.26 3.07 -1.90
N LYS A 120 -0.06 2.18 -0.93
CA LYS A 120 0.79 0.99 -1.05
C LYS A 120 0.31 0.05 -2.17
N ILE A 121 -1.02 -0.21 -2.24
CA ILE A 121 -1.60 -1.06 -3.28
C ILE A 121 -1.44 -0.43 -4.68
N TYR A 122 -1.65 0.88 -4.82
CA TYR A 122 -1.45 1.56 -6.10
C TYR A 122 0.01 1.49 -6.57
N ASN A 123 0.98 1.65 -5.67
CA ASN A 123 2.40 1.49 -5.98
C ASN A 123 2.72 0.06 -6.46
N GLN A 124 2.22 -0.96 -5.74
CA GLN A 124 2.44 -2.36 -6.09
C GLN A 124 1.78 -2.73 -7.43
N LEU A 125 0.55 -2.26 -7.64
CA LEU A 125 -0.15 -2.42 -8.93
C LEU A 125 0.64 -1.75 -10.06
N GLY A 126 1.21 -0.58 -9.82
CA GLY A 126 2.08 0.11 -10.76
C GLY A 126 3.33 -0.70 -11.12
N ASP A 127 4.03 -1.26 -10.13
CA ASP A 127 5.21 -2.11 -10.37
C ASP A 127 4.83 -3.36 -11.19
N LEU A 128 3.77 -4.06 -10.81
CA LEU A 128 3.29 -5.25 -11.51
C LEU A 128 2.94 -4.95 -12.98
N LEU A 129 2.20 -3.89 -13.24
CA LEU A 129 1.81 -3.49 -14.60
C LEU A 129 3.03 -3.06 -15.43
N LEU A 130 4.01 -2.39 -14.81
CA LEU A 130 5.25 -1.99 -15.46
C LEU A 130 6.09 -3.19 -15.88
N GLU A 131 6.20 -4.21 -15.03
CA GLU A 131 6.92 -5.46 -15.29
C GLU A 131 6.28 -6.24 -16.45
N HIS A 132 4.96 -6.11 -16.61
CA HIS A 132 4.22 -6.74 -17.70
C HIS A 132 4.03 -5.85 -18.93
N ASN A 133 4.81 -4.77 -19.06
CA ASN A 133 4.82 -3.84 -20.20
C ASN A 133 3.48 -3.09 -20.43
N ILE A 134 2.61 -3.00 -19.41
CA ILE A 134 1.34 -2.24 -19.46
C ILE A 134 1.60 -0.81 -18.94
N TYR A 135 2.39 -0.06 -19.69
CA TYR A 135 3.04 1.16 -19.23
C TYR A 135 2.09 2.30 -18.85
N GLU A 136 1.06 2.57 -19.67
CA GLU A 136 0.15 3.70 -19.42
C GLU A 136 -0.72 3.47 -18.18
N THR A 137 -1.18 2.23 -17.99
CA THR A 137 -1.94 1.87 -16.79
C THR A 137 -1.06 1.88 -15.55
N ALA A 138 0.21 1.43 -15.67
CA ALA A 138 1.19 1.53 -14.60
C ALA A 138 1.42 2.99 -14.18
N ARG A 139 1.60 3.90 -15.15
CA ARG A 139 1.72 5.33 -14.89
C ARG A 139 0.51 5.88 -14.14
N SER A 140 -0.69 5.52 -14.59
CA SER A 140 -1.93 5.92 -13.92
C SER A 140 -2.00 5.44 -12.47
N ALA A 141 -1.62 4.18 -12.20
CA ALA A 141 -1.55 3.64 -10.85
C ALA A 141 -0.57 4.42 -9.96
N TYR A 142 0.64 4.72 -10.45
CA TYR A 142 1.60 5.54 -9.70
C TYR A 142 1.12 6.99 -9.48
N GLN A 143 0.37 7.57 -10.41
CA GLN A 143 -0.24 8.88 -10.22
C GLN A 143 -1.28 8.87 -9.10
N GLN A 144 -2.08 7.80 -8.99
CA GLN A 144 -3.00 7.61 -7.86
C GLN A 144 -2.25 7.43 -6.53
N ALA A 145 -1.19 6.61 -6.53
CA ALA A 145 -0.32 6.48 -5.36
C ALA A 145 0.29 7.83 -4.96
N LEU A 146 0.77 8.61 -5.92
CA LEU A 146 1.34 9.93 -5.70
C LEU A 146 0.34 10.90 -5.07
N TYR A 147 -0.91 10.90 -5.58
CA TYR A 147 -1.97 11.75 -5.05
C TYR A 147 -2.26 11.40 -3.57
N VAL A 148 -2.54 10.14 -3.29
CA VAL A 148 -2.88 9.66 -1.94
C VAL A 148 -1.71 9.86 -0.96
N SER A 149 -0.47 9.54 -1.38
CA SER A 149 0.72 9.70 -0.51
C SER A 149 1.02 11.16 -0.17
N LYS A 150 0.72 12.11 -1.05
CA LYS A 150 0.87 13.54 -0.78
C LYS A 150 -0.10 14.02 0.30
N GLU A 151 -1.35 13.57 0.27
CA GLU A 151 -2.36 13.92 1.28
C GLU A 151 -1.99 13.38 2.67
N LEU A 152 -1.33 12.22 2.72
CA LEU A 152 -0.90 11.57 3.98
C LEU A 152 0.46 12.05 4.49
N GLU A 153 1.21 12.81 3.70
CA GLU A 153 2.63 13.09 3.93
C GLU A 153 3.50 11.82 4.08
N ASP A 154 3.04 10.68 3.52
CA ASP A 154 3.77 9.43 3.55
C ASP A 154 4.94 9.47 2.56
N LYS A 155 6.12 9.82 3.06
CA LYS A 155 7.33 10.01 2.27
C LYS A 155 7.84 8.71 1.63
N SER A 156 7.55 7.56 2.22
CA SER A 156 7.97 6.25 1.68
C SER A 156 7.17 5.89 0.43
N ASN A 157 5.85 5.88 0.51
CA ASN A 157 4.98 5.62 -0.64
C ASN A 157 5.07 6.75 -1.69
N LEU A 158 5.28 7.99 -1.27
CA LEU A 158 5.53 9.12 -2.15
C LEU A 158 6.82 8.93 -2.98
N SER A 159 7.90 8.49 -2.32
CA SER A 159 9.16 8.14 -2.98
C SER A 159 8.97 7.03 -4.01
N HIS A 160 8.24 5.98 -3.64
CA HIS A 160 7.95 4.86 -4.53
C HIS A 160 7.19 5.32 -5.79
N ALA A 161 6.13 6.11 -5.62
CA ALA A 161 5.35 6.64 -6.73
C ALA A 161 6.19 7.52 -7.68
N TYR A 162 7.03 8.41 -7.16
CA TYR A 162 7.95 9.21 -7.98
C TYR A 162 8.91 8.33 -8.77
N ARG A 163 9.49 7.30 -8.16
CA ARG A 163 10.38 6.37 -8.84
C ARG A 163 9.67 5.56 -9.92
N GLY A 164 8.43 5.14 -9.66
CA GLY A 164 7.60 4.44 -10.65
C GLY A 164 7.34 5.30 -11.89
N ILE A 165 6.94 6.55 -11.71
CA ILE A 165 6.77 7.50 -12.82
C ILE A 165 8.11 7.76 -13.54
N GLY A 166 9.21 7.89 -12.78
CA GLY A 166 10.55 8.03 -13.36
C GLY A 166 10.96 6.84 -14.22
N LYS A 167 10.67 5.60 -13.78
CA LYS A 167 10.89 4.38 -14.57
C LYS A 167 10.07 4.38 -15.87
N TYR A 168 8.81 4.83 -15.83
CA TYR A 168 7.98 4.99 -17.02
C TYR A 168 8.68 5.90 -18.05
N HIS A 169 9.09 7.11 -17.66
CA HIS A 169 9.79 8.03 -18.55
C HIS A 169 11.15 7.48 -19.04
N PHE A 170 11.85 6.75 -18.18
CA PHE A 170 13.09 6.07 -18.54
C PHE A 170 12.90 5.06 -19.68
N LEU A 171 11.82 4.26 -19.64
CA LEU A 171 11.49 3.30 -20.69
C LEU A 171 11.14 3.98 -22.02
N TYR A 172 10.49 5.13 -21.98
CA TYR A 172 10.19 5.96 -23.15
C TYR A 172 11.38 6.81 -23.62
N LYS A 173 12.57 6.61 -23.04
CA LYS A 173 13.81 7.38 -23.33
C LYS A 173 13.68 8.89 -23.13
N ASP A 174 12.67 9.32 -22.37
CA ASP A 174 12.53 10.72 -21.92
C ASP A 174 13.46 10.94 -20.71
N ARG A 175 14.72 11.29 -21.03
CA ARG A 175 15.81 11.37 -20.04
C ARG A 175 15.59 12.46 -19.00
N ASP A 176 15.04 13.58 -19.41
CA ASP A 176 14.88 14.74 -18.53
C ASP A 176 13.73 14.52 -17.54
N SER A 177 12.59 14.03 -18.00
CA SER A 177 11.49 13.67 -17.12
C SER A 177 11.88 12.51 -16.20
N ALA A 178 12.57 11.48 -16.69
CA ALA A 178 13.05 10.38 -15.85
C ALA A 178 13.95 10.90 -14.73
N PHE A 179 14.93 11.76 -15.06
CA PHE A 179 15.83 12.37 -14.09
C PHE A 179 15.06 13.22 -13.07
N TYR A 180 14.16 14.08 -13.52
CA TYR A 180 13.33 14.92 -12.68
C TYR A 180 12.57 14.09 -11.62
N TYR A 181 11.90 13.02 -12.04
CA TYR A 181 11.13 12.18 -11.13
C TYR A 181 12.01 11.33 -10.20
N PHE A 182 13.18 10.86 -10.65
CA PHE A 182 14.12 10.13 -9.80
C PHE A 182 14.81 11.02 -8.75
N GLU A 183 14.95 12.31 -9.02
CA GLU A 183 15.56 13.27 -8.09
C GLU A 183 14.60 13.74 -7.00
N LYS A 184 13.28 13.78 -7.26
CA LYS A 184 12.28 14.25 -6.29
C LYS A 184 12.40 13.65 -4.89
N PRO A 185 12.61 12.33 -4.70
CA PRO A 185 12.76 11.73 -3.38
C PRO A 185 13.94 12.27 -2.56
N LEU A 186 14.96 12.86 -3.20
CA LEU A 186 16.09 13.43 -2.47
C LEU A 186 15.69 14.62 -1.60
N GLY A 187 14.66 15.37 -1.99
CA GLY A 187 14.16 16.53 -1.24
C GLY A 187 13.62 16.18 0.16
N PHE A 188 13.20 14.93 0.36
CA PHE A 188 12.69 14.42 1.64
C PHE A 188 13.36 13.10 2.06
N PHE A 189 14.57 12.86 1.56
CA PHE A 189 15.31 11.63 1.78
C PHE A 189 15.52 11.27 3.26
N PRO A 190 15.80 12.21 4.19
CA PRO A 190 15.95 11.89 5.61
C PRO A 190 14.66 11.34 6.24
N GLU A 191 13.50 11.68 5.69
CA GLU A 191 12.19 11.26 6.18
C GLU A 191 11.81 9.84 5.71
N ILE A 192 12.49 9.30 4.69
CA ILE A 192 12.30 7.92 4.22
C ILE A 192 12.92 6.97 5.25
N LYS A 193 12.10 6.36 6.09
CA LYS A 193 12.57 5.47 7.18
C LYS A 193 13.13 4.15 6.65
N ASN A 194 12.56 3.62 5.57
CA ASN A 194 12.96 2.34 5.01
C ASN A 194 14.31 2.44 4.28
N ARG A 195 15.31 1.71 4.79
CA ARG A 195 16.67 1.69 4.27
C ARG A 195 16.75 1.15 2.83
N GLU A 196 15.98 0.11 2.52
CA GLU A 196 15.91 -0.48 1.18
C GLU A 196 15.26 0.50 0.18
N GLU A 197 14.27 1.27 0.62
CA GLU A 197 13.67 2.33 -0.20
C GLU A 197 14.70 3.42 -0.54
N ARG A 198 15.52 3.83 0.43
CA ARG A 198 16.66 4.74 0.18
C ARG A 198 17.65 4.17 -0.82
N SER A 199 17.98 2.87 -0.71
CA SER A 199 18.82 2.18 -1.69
C SER A 199 18.23 2.24 -3.10
N SER A 200 16.92 2.00 -3.20
CA SER A 200 16.20 2.04 -4.48
C SER A 200 16.20 3.44 -5.13
N VAL A 201 16.14 4.52 -4.33
CA VAL A 201 16.29 5.91 -4.84
C VAL A 201 17.63 6.06 -5.53
N TYR A 202 18.73 5.66 -4.88
CA TYR A 202 20.06 5.77 -5.47
C TYR A 202 20.26 4.85 -6.68
N ASN A 203 19.64 3.67 -6.73
CA ASN A 203 19.69 2.79 -7.89
C ASN A 203 19.04 3.43 -9.13
N ASN A 204 17.91 4.11 -8.95
CA ASN A 204 17.27 4.82 -10.06
C ASN A 204 18.07 6.03 -10.52
N LEU A 205 18.66 6.78 -9.59
CA LEU A 205 19.59 7.87 -9.93
C LEU A 205 20.83 7.34 -10.65
N THR A 206 21.38 6.18 -10.26
CA THR A 206 22.48 5.52 -10.99
C THR A 206 22.11 5.30 -12.45
N SER A 207 20.91 4.78 -12.70
CA SER A 207 20.40 4.56 -14.06
C SER A 207 20.21 5.87 -14.84
N ALA A 208 19.70 6.91 -14.18
CA ALA A 208 19.50 8.23 -14.80
C ALA A 208 20.82 8.91 -15.15
N TYR A 209 21.81 8.90 -14.26
CA TYR A 209 23.16 9.43 -14.54
C TYR A 209 23.87 8.64 -15.64
N LYS A 210 23.71 7.31 -15.65
CA LYS A 210 24.22 6.47 -16.75
C LYS A 210 23.63 6.87 -18.09
N LEU A 211 22.33 7.17 -18.19
CA LEU A 211 21.69 7.67 -19.41
C LEU A 211 22.25 9.04 -19.85
N LYS A 212 22.59 9.89 -18.89
CA LYS A 212 23.23 11.20 -19.17
C LYS A 212 24.73 11.07 -19.49
N ASN A 213 25.27 9.85 -19.45
CA ASN A 213 26.71 9.55 -19.60
C ASN A 213 27.59 10.19 -18.50
N ASP A 214 26.98 10.57 -17.37
CA ASP A 214 27.72 11.01 -16.17
C ASP A 214 28.06 9.80 -15.31
N ILE A 215 29.12 9.10 -15.72
CA ILE A 215 29.53 7.84 -15.11
C ILE A 215 30.08 8.06 -13.70
N LYS A 216 30.67 9.22 -13.42
CA LYS A 216 31.17 9.55 -12.07
C LYS A 216 30.02 9.61 -11.06
N SER A 217 29.00 10.42 -11.34
CA SER A 217 27.82 10.53 -10.48
C SER A 217 27.06 9.22 -10.38
N ALA A 218 27.00 8.43 -11.46
CA ALA A 218 26.41 7.09 -11.45
C ALA A 218 27.15 6.16 -10.48
N LEU A 219 28.49 6.12 -10.47
CA LEU A 219 29.30 5.30 -9.55
C LEU A 219 29.11 5.75 -8.09
N GLU A 220 29.03 7.05 -7.83
CA GLU A 220 28.77 7.59 -6.48
C GLU A 220 27.38 7.18 -5.97
N CYS A 221 26.35 7.31 -6.80
CA CYS A 221 25.00 6.85 -6.45
C CYS A 221 24.95 5.33 -6.22
N ASN A 222 25.59 4.55 -7.10
CA ASN A 222 25.68 3.09 -6.91
C ASN A 222 26.38 2.70 -5.61
N ALA A 223 27.47 3.39 -5.23
CA ALA A 223 28.15 3.16 -3.97
C ALA A 223 27.24 3.44 -2.75
N LYS A 224 26.45 4.53 -2.81
CA LYS A 224 25.45 4.84 -1.77
C LYS A 224 24.35 3.78 -1.71
N ALA A 225 23.87 3.30 -2.86
CA ALA A 225 22.89 2.22 -2.91
C ALA A 225 23.42 0.93 -2.26
N LEU A 226 24.65 0.55 -2.58
CA LEU A 226 25.34 -0.61 -2.00
C LEU A 226 25.51 -0.50 -0.48
N SER A 227 25.81 0.68 0.04
CA SER A 227 25.96 0.89 1.50
C SER A 227 24.63 0.78 2.26
N LEU A 228 23.50 0.91 1.57
CA LEU A 228 22.17 0.90 2.16
C LEU A 228 21.46 -0.45 2.06
N THR A 229 21.78 -1.30 1.09
CA THR A 229 21.12 -2.61 0.96
C THR A 229 21.77 -3.69 1.81
N ASN A 230 20.93 -4.50 2.46
CA ASN A 230 21.34 -5.73 3.14
C ASN A 230 20.93 -6.99 2.34
N ASP A 231 20.16 -6.82 1.29
CA ASP A 231 19.67 -7.88 0.41
C ASP A 231 20.79 -8.33 -0.55
N GLU A 232 21.17 -9.60 -0.48
CA GLU A 232 22.24 -10.18 -1.29
C GLU A 232 21.96 -10.09 -2.79
N VAL A 233 20.73 -10.41 -3.20
CA VAL A 233 20.33 -10.36 -4.63
C VAL A 233 20.41 -8.94 -5.16
N LYS A 234 19.94 -7.95 -4.39
CA LYS A 234 20.05 -6.54 -4.76
C LYS A 234 21.48 -6.06 -4.81
N ARG A 235 22.32 -6.53 -3.88
CA ARG A 235 23.76 -6.23 -3.85
C ARG A 235 24.44 -6.75 -5.12
N LEU A 236 24.19 -8.00 -5.50
CA LEU A 236 24.77 -8.60 -6.70
C LEU A 236 24.23 -7.94 -7.98
N ARG A 237 22.97 -7.54 -8.00
CA ARG A 237 22.40 -6.72 -9.08
C ARG A 237 23.14 -5.37 -9.22
N ASN A 238 23.42 -4.72 -8.10
CA ASN A 238 24.17 -3.46 -8.07
C ASN A 238 25.63 -3.67 -8.51
N TYR A 239 26.24 -4.83 -8.22
CA TYR A 239 27.56 -5.17 -8.75
C TYR A 239 27.53 -5.32 -10.28
N ALA A 240 26.51 -5.94 -10.87
CA ALA A 240 26.36 -6.01 -12.32
C ALA A 240 26.29 -4.60 -12.96
N VAL A 241 25.57 -3.66 -12.31
CA VAL A 241 25.52 -2.26 -12.76
C VAL A 241 26.87 -1.59 -12.59
N ARG A 242 27.56 -1.79 -11.46
CA ARG A 242 28.88 -1.20 -11.17
C ARG A 242 29.94 -1.67 -12.15
N GLY A 243 29.95 -2.97 -12.47
CA GLY A 243 30.84 -3.51 -13.49
C GLY A 243 30.60 -2.89 -14.87
N GLN A 244 29.33 -2.70 -15.26
CA GLN A 244 29.02 -1.99 -16.50
C GLN A 244 29.52 -0.54 -16.50
N LEU A 245 29.40 0.18 -15.39
CA LEU A 245 29.89 1.56 -15.26
C LEU A 245 31.41 1.63 -15.40
N PHE A 246 32.15 0.67 -14.78
CA PHE A 246 33.59 0.57 -14.94
C PHE A 246 34.01 0.21 -16.37
N ALA A 247 33.26 -0.66 -17.04
CA ALA A 247 33.50 -0.95 -18.46
C ALA A 247 33.35 0.29 -19.34
N MET A 248 32.33 1.16 -19.06
CA MET A 248 32.16 2.43 -19.75
C MET A 248 33.30 3.43 -19.51
N GLN A 249 34.03 3.30 -18.39
CA GLN A 249 35.27 4.05 -18.10
C GLN A 249 36.53 3.35 -18.62
N MET A 250 36.40 2.24 -19.34
CA MET A 250 37.53 1.42 -19.82
C MET A 250 38.39 0.82 -18.67
N GLN A 251 37.86 0.74 -17.45
CA GLN A 251 38.51 0.13 -16.29
C GLN A 251 38.12 -1.37 -16.22
N TYR A 252 38.67 -2.16 -17.13
CA TYR A 252 38.22 -3.52 -17.40
C TYR A 252 38.47 -4.50 -16.25
N ASP A 253 39.58 -4.36 -15.50
CA ASP A 253 39.86 -5.20 -14.32
C ASP A 253 38.76 -5.03 -13.26
N SER A 254 38.38 -3.79 -12.97
CA SER A 254 37.27 -3.50 -12.05
C SER A 254 35.93 -3.99 -12.61
N ALA A 255 35.71 -3.84 -13.92
CA ALA A 255 34.50 -4.33 -14.57
C ALA A 255 34.37 -5.84 -14.43
N LEU A 256 35.43 -6.60 -14.73
CA LEU A 256 35.49 -8.06 -14.58
C LEU A 256 35.19 -8.48 -13.15
N PHE A 257 35.90 -7.91 -12.17
CA PHE A 257 35.71 -8.23 -10.76
C PHE A 257 34.24 -8.13 -10.34
N TYR A 258 33.57 -7.00 -10.62
CA TYR A 258 32.18 -6.82 -10.20
C TYR A 258 31.19 -7.67 -11.00
N LEU A 259 31.44 -7.91 -12.30
CA LEU A 259 30.57 -8.75 -13.11
C LEU A 259 30.70 -10.24 -12.73
N GLU A 260 31.89 -10.72 -12.40
CA GLU A 260 32.12 -12.07 -11.89
C GLU A 260 31.41 -12.28 -10.55
N GLN A 261 31.51 -11.31 -9.62
CA GLN A 261 30.76 -11.37 -8.37
C GLN A 261 29.24 -11.44 -8.62
N ALA A 262 28.72 -10.63 -9.56
CA ALA A 262 27.31 -10.64 -9.89
C ALA A 262 26.86 -11.97 -10.55
N SER A 263 27.74 -12.65 -11.28
CA SER A 263 27.46 -13.96 -11.89
C SER A 263 27.34 -15.10 -10.87
N CYS A 264 27.76 -14.90 -9.62
CA CYS A 264 27.56 -15.86 -8.53
C CYS A 264 26.14 -15.83 -7.95
N SER A 265 25.25 -14.94 -8.42
CA SER A 265 23.87 -14.84 -7.91
C SER A 265 23.12 -16.16 -8.11
N GLU A 266 22.32 -16.54 -7.10
CA GLU A 266 21.34 -17.62 -7.23
C GLU A 266 20.15 -17.21 -8.08
N GLU A 267 19.84 -15.89 -8.10
CA GLU A 267 18.79 -15.32 -8.94
C GLU A 267 19.18 -15.37 -10.41
N LYS A 268 18.45 -16.17 -11.21
CA LYS A 268 18.75 -16.42 -12.63
C LYS A 268 18.79 -15.14 -13.45
N SER A 269 17.92 -14.19 -13.18
CA SER A 269 17.84 -12.92 -13.92
C SER A 269 19.10 -12.05 -13.71
N VAL A 270 19.61 -11.99 -12.48
CA VAL A 270 20.83 -11.25 -12.15
C VAL A 270 22.05 -11.95 -12.78
N LYS A 271 22.11 -13.26 -12.68
CA LYS A 271 23.18 -14.10 -13.25
C LYS A 271 23.25 -13.98 -14.77
N ALA A 272 22.10 -14.10 -15.46
CA ALA A 272 22.03 -13.92 -16.91
C ALA A 272 22.47 -12.49 -17.33
N SER A 273 21.99 -11.47 -16.62
CA SER A 273 22.41 -10.08 -16.86
C SER A 273 23.92 -9.88 -16.69
N ALA A 274 24.55 -10.52 -15.71
CA ALA A 274 26.01 -10.45 -15.50
C ALA A 274 26.74 -11.13 -16.66
N TYR A 275 26.31 -12.30 -17.12
CA TYR A 275 26.93 -12.99 -18.24
C TYR A 275 26.79 -12.22 -19.56
N PHE A 276 25.65 -11.61 -19.84
CA PHE A 276 25.50 -10.72 -21.02
C PHE A 276 26.51 -9.57 -20.98
N LYS A 277 26.70 -8.95 -19.81
CA LYS A 277 27.66 -7.84 -19.65
C LYS A 277 29.11 -8.29 -19.74
N LEU A 278 29.45 -9.50 -19.24
CA LEU A 278 30.77 -10.10 -19.42
C LEU A 278 31.08 -10.38 -20.90
N ALA A 279 30.11 -10.90 -21.64
CA ALA A 279 30.25 -11.14 -23.06
C ALA A 279 30.38 -9.87 -23.90
N ASP A 280 29.81 -8.74 -23.42
CA ASP A 280 29.89 -7.44 -24.10
C ASP A 280 31.24 -6.71 -23.86
N LEU A 281 32.10 -7.23 -23.01
CA LEU A 281 33.42 -6.63 -22.76
C LEU A 281 34.34 -6.77 -23.99
N PRO A 282 35.13 -5.74 -24.33
CA PRO A 282 36.05 -5.79 -25.44
C PRO A 282 37.24 -6.75 -25.16
N GLU A 283 37.92 -7.21 -26.20
CA GLU A 283 39.11 -8.10 -26.08
C GLU A 283 40.21 -7.52 -25.16
N LYS A 284 40.34 -6.20 -25.12
CA LYS A 284 41.29 -5.50 -24.21
C LYS A 284 41.06 -5.80 -22.73
N SER A 285 39.91 -6.36 -22.38
CA SER A 285 39.60 -6.83 -21.02
C SER A 285 40.20 -8.20 -20.70
N GLY A 286 40.84 -8.85 -21.65
CA GLY A 286 41.34 -10.24 -21.51
C GLY A 286 40.28 -11.32 -21.79
N ILE A 287 39.05 -10.90 -22.16
CA ILE A 287 37.97 -11.84 -22.53
C ILE A 287 38.15 -12.29 -23.97
N THR A 288 38.45 -13.56 -24.17
CA THR A 288 38.59 -14.16 -25.51
C THR A 288 37.21 -14.45 -26.13
N ASP A 289 37.16 -14.61 -27.46
CA ASP A 289 35.92 -14.97 -28.17
C ASP A 289 35.30 -16.27 -27.67
N SER A 290 36.14 -17.25 -27.29
CA SER A 290 35.67 -18.50 -26.68
C SER A 290 34.98 -18.26 -25.34
N MET A 291 35.49 -17.33 -24.50
CA MET A 291 34.85 -16.93 -23.24
C MET A 291 33.55 -16.19 -23.48
N LYS A 292 33.53 -15.26 -24.45
CA LYS A 292 32.31 -14.54 -24.85
C LYS A 292 31.21 -15.53 -25.27
N TYR A 293 31.56 -16.50 -26.10
CA TYR A 293 30.60 -17.52 -26.54
C TYR A 293 30.04 -18.31 -25.35
N ARG A 294 30.89 -18.75 -24.42
CA ARG A 294 30.44 -19.44 -23.20
C ARG A 294 29.51 -18.58 -22.35
N TYR A 295 29.85 -17.29 -22.13
CA TYR A 295 29.00 -16.39 -21.37
C TYR A 295 27.65 -16.16 -22.05
N LEU A 296 27.63 -15.98 -23.37
CA LEU A 296 26.36 -15.87 -24.12
C LEU A 296 25.54 -17.14 -24.01
N GLN A 297 26.16 -18.31 -24.18
CA GLN A 297 25.45 -19.59 -24.07
C GLN A 297 24.80 -19.76 -22.68
N GLU A 298 25.52 -19.46 -21.61
CA GLU A 298 24.96 -19.51 -20.25
C GLU A 298 23.88 -18.44 -20.02
N ALA A 299 24.06 -17.22 -20.53
CA ALA A 299 23.07 -16.17 -20.42
C ALA A 299 21.75 -16.55 -21.11
N TYR A 300 21.82 -17.08 -22.35
CA TYR A 300 20.64 -17.56 -23.07
C TYR A 300 19.99 -18.75 -22.39
N ARG A 301 20.77 -19.75 -21.95
CA ARG A 301 20.24 -20.90 -21.21
C ARG A 301 19.44 -20.48 -19.95
N LEU A 302 19.94 -19.48 -19.22
CA LEU A 302 19.24 -18.93 -18.06
C LEU A 302 17.99 -18.16 -18.45
N SER A 303 18.05 -17.38 -19.54
CA SER A 303 16.90 -16.62 -20.05
C SER A 303 15.78 -17.54 -20.54
N ASP A 304 16.12 -18.58 -21.30
CA ASP A 304 15.15 -19.61 -21.76
C ASP A 304 14.52 -20.33 -20.57
N SER A 305 15.31 -20.61 -19.52
CA SER A 305 14.78 -21.21 -18.29
C SER A 305 13.77 -20.30 -17.58
N ILE A 306 13.96 -18.97 -17.61
CA ILE A 306 13.04 -17.99 -17.02
C ILE A 306 11.76 -17.94 -17.87
N GLU A 307 11.90 -17.88 -19.20
CA GLU A 307 10.76 -17.84 -20.13
C GLU A 307 9.93 -19.12 -20.07
N ASN A 308 10.56 -20.30 -20.03
CA ASN A 308 9.87 -21.58 -19.87
C ASN A 308 9.12 -21.68 -18.54
N MET A 309 9.67 -21.15 -17.45
CA MET A 309 8.93 -21.03 -16.19
C MET A 309 7.69 -20.16 -16.34
N ALA A 310 7.80 -18.99 -16.97
CA ALA A 310 6.67 -18.11 -17.20
C ALA A 310 5.57 -18.77 -18.03
N VAL A 311 5.94 -19.52 -19.09
CA VAL A 311 5.00 -20.28 -19.92
C VAL A 311 4.32 -21.39 -19.10
N SER A 312 5.07 -22.16 -18.31
CA SER A 312 4.51 -23.20 -17.43
C SER A 312 3.48 -22.62 -16.47
N HIS A 313 3.79 -21.51 -15.81
CA HIS A 313 2.86 -20.82 -14.92
C HIS A 313 1.62 -20.28 -15.67
N GLN A 314 1.78 -19.87 -16.94
CA GLN A 314 0.65 -19.44 -17.73
C GLN A 314 -0.30 -20.60 -18.05
N ILE A 315 0.22 -21.79 -18.33
CA ILE A 315 -0.56 -23.02 -18.54
C ILE A 315 -1.29 -23.40 -17.25
N ASP A 316 -0.58 -23.45 -16.13
CA ASP A 316 -1.18 -23.75 -14.83
C ASP A 316 -2.30 -22.75 -14.47
N ARG A 317 -2.12 -21.47 -14.79
CA ARG A 317 -3.14 -20.44 -14.60
C ARG A 317 -4.38 -20.70 -15.46
N GLN A 318 -4.23 -21.04 -16.72
CA GLN A 318 -5.37 -21.37 -17.60
C GLN A 318 -6.18 -22.54 -17.04
N GLU A 319 -5.52 -23.56 -16.53
CA GLU A 319 -6.17 -24.71 -15.89
C GLU A 319 -6.89 -24.31 -14.60
N GLN A 320 -6.29 -23.44 -13.75
CA GLN A 320 -6.94 -22.91 -12.54
C GLN A 320 -8.18 -22.08 -12.87
N ILE A 321 -8.14 -21.28 -13.94
CA ILE A 321 -9.30 -20.51 -14.42
C ILE A 321 -10.40 -21.47 -14.85
N ARG A 322 -10.09 -22.53 -15.58
CA ARG A 322 -11.03 -23.56 -16.01
C ARG A 322 -11.69 -24.25 -14.81
N ILE A 323 -10.90 -24.73 -13.85
CA ILE A 323 -11.39 -25.38 -12.64
C ILE A 323 -12.31 -24.46 -11.83
N THR A 324 -11.93 -23.17 -11.67
CA THR A 324 -12.75 -22.20 -10.95
C THR A 324 -14.05 -21.85 -11.68
N SER A 325 -14.05 -21.85 -13.00
CA SER A 325 -15.24 -21.71 -13.85
C SER A 325 -16.20 -22.88 -13.64
N ASP A 326 -15.69 -24.10 -13.72
CA ASP A 326 -16.47 -25.34 -13.54
C ASP A 326 -17.09 -25.42 -12.14
N LEU A 327 -16.33 -25.03 -11.10
CA LEU A 327 -16.83 -24.97 -9.73
C LEU A 327 -17.93 -23.92 -9.55
N LYS A 328 -17.82 -22.77 -10.20
CA LYS A 328 -18.87 -21.73 -10.19
C LYS A 328 -20.15 -22.24 -10.86
N GLU A 329 -20.03 -22.87 -12.01
CA GLU A 329 -21.17 -23.46 -12.72
C GLU A 329 -21.87 -24.51 -11.87
N GLN A 330 -21.10 -25.43 -11.25
CA GLN A 330 -21.67 -26.40 -10.31
C GLN A 330 -22.36 -25.77 -9.11
N SER A 331 -21.81 -24.66 -8.56
CA SER A 331 -22.41 -23.94 -7.46
C SER A 331 -23.73 -23.27 -7.85
N HIS A 332 -23.83 -22.72 -9.05
CA HIS A 332 -25.07 -22.17 -9.61
C HIS A 332 -26.12 -23.26 -9.83
N ILE A 333 -25.75 -24.41 -10.37
CA ILE A 333 -26.67 -25.56 -10.54
C ILE A 333 -27.21 -26.02 -9.17
N ARG A 334 -26.35 -26.17 -8.16
CA ARG A 334 -26.76 -26.54 -6.81
C ARG A 334 -27.72 -25.52 -6.19
N LEU A 335 -27.48 -24.23 -6.40
CA LEU A 335 -28.36 -23.17 -5.91
C LEU A 335 -29.75 -23.25 -6.57
N ILE A 336 -29.81 -23.41 -7.90
CA ILE A 336 -31.05 -23.54 -8.65
C ILE A 336 -31.83 -24.77 -8.15
N VAL A 337 -31.17 -25.93 -8.01
CA VAL A 337 -31.78 -27.17 -7.48
C VAL A 337 -32.30 -26.93 -6.07
N SER A 338 -31.57 -26.29 -5.18
CA SER A 338 -32.01 -26.00 -3.82
C SER A 338 -33.25 -25.11 -3.79
N ILE A 339 -33.29 -24.05 -4.63
CA ILE A 339 -34.45 -23.16 -4.74
C ILE A 339 -35.65 -23.90 -5.27
N THR A 340 -35.50 -24.71 -6.32
CA THR A 340 -36.60 -25.48 -6.91
C THR A 340 -37.17 -26.51 -5.93
N VAL A 341 -36.31 -27.23 -5.19
CA VAL A 341 -36.75 -28.15 -4.13
C VAL A 341 -37.52 -27.41 -3.03
N SER A 342 -37.03 -26.22 -2.61
CA SER A 342 -37.71 -25.43 -1.58
C SER A 342 -39.10 -24.96 -2.06
N ILE A 343 -39.24 -24.55 -3.31
CA ILE A 343 -40.54 -24.15 -3.89
C ILE A 343 -41.51 -25.36 -3.91
N ILE A 344 -41.04 -26.54 -4.34
CA ILE A 344 -41.85 -27.75 -4.36
C ILE A 344 -42.34 -28.13 -2.96
N VAL A 345 -41.48 -28.06 -1.95
CA VAL A 345 -41.85 -28.35 -0.55
C VAL A 345 -42.90 -27.36 -0.07
N VAL A 346 -42.77 -26.06 -0.38
CA VAL A 346 -43.80 -25.08 0.02
C VAL A 346 -45.13 -25.35 -0.68
N LEU A 347 -45.13 -25.73 -1.96
CA LEU A 347 -46.36 -26.08 -2.70
C LEU A 347 -47.03 -27.36 -2.22
N LEU A 348 -46.27 -28.30 -1.64
CA LEU A 348 -46.80 -29.54 -1.10
C LEU A 348 -47.37 -29.37 0.34
N LEU A 349 -46.96 -28.31 1.04
CA LEU A 349 -47.41 -27.97 2.38
C LEU A 349 -48.58 -26.96 2.40
N SER A 350 -48.87 -26.32 1.27
CA SER A 350 -50.02 -25.41 1.07
C SER A 350 -51.24 -26.18 0.52
#